data_2519de18b280e88684a8c9538d708271
#
_entry.id   2519de18b280e88684a8c9538d708271
#
_cell.length_a   1.000
_cell.length_b   1.000
_cell.length_c   1.000
_cell.angle_alpha   90.00
_cell.angle_beta   90.00
_cell.angle_gamma   90.00
#
_symmetry.space_group_name_H-M   'P 1'
#
loop_
_entity.id
_entity.type
_entity.pdbx_description
1 polymer ?
#
loop_
_entity_poly.entity_id
_entity_poly.type
_entity_poly.pdbx_seq_one_letter_code
_entity_poly.pdbx_strand_id
1 'polypeptide(L)'
;MANAKTVDPQWLVVDADNMIVGRLATKIATVLMGKHKPTYTAHVDTGDYVVVVNCDKVKFTGKELAHDSHPYFSRKMQEKSYAKYSGYPSGLKNVTAEQKLERGQATQVLSEAVRRMLPKNKLGRQMLKKLKLYSGPTHDHQAQQPQEWPEYLLP
;
A
#
# COMPACT_ATOMS: atom_id res chain seq x y z
N MET A 1 -26.72 1.07 10.02
CA MET A 1 -25.61 0.09 10.03
C MET A 1 -25.51 -0.56 8.67
N ALA A 2 -24.30 -0.67 8.11
CA ALA A 2 -24.10 -1.40 6.86
C ALA A 2 -24.30 -2.92 7.08
N ASN A 3 -24.88 -3.58 6.10
CA ASN A 3 -25.00 -5.03 6.05
C ASN A 3 -24.15 -5.53 4.87
N ALA A 4 -23.58 -6.71 4.96
CA ALA A 4 -22.75 -7.29 3.90
C ALA A 4 -23.45 -7.34 2.53
N LYS A 5 -24.79 -7.39 2.51
CA LYS A 5 -25.61 -7.37 1.28
C LYS A 5 -25.86 -5.96 0.70
N THR A 6 -25.65 -4.90 1.50
CA THR A 6 -25.94 -3.51 1.11
C THR A 6 -24.68 -2.71 0.81
N VAL A 7 -23.51 -3.32 0.94
CA VAL A 7 -22.22 -2.68 0.65
C VAL A 7 -21.94 -2.78 -0.84
N ASP A 8 -21.76 -1.63 -1.48
CA ASP A 8 -21.31 -1.52 -2.86
C ASP A 8 -19.87 -0.98 -2.86
N PRO A 9 -18.84 -1.86 -3.07
CA PRO A 9 -17.45 -1.46 -3.08
C PRO A 9 -17.09 -0.82 -4.42
N GLN A 10 -16.57 0.40 -4.37
CA GLN A 10 -16.06 1.12 -5.54
C GLN A 10 -14.61 0.72 -5.84
N TRP A 11 -14.17 0.96 -7.07
CA TRP A 11 -12.79 0.81 -7.49
C TRP A 11 -12.14 2.18 -7.63
N LEU A 12 -11.01 2.37 -6.95
CA LEU A 12 -10.25 3.62 -6.97
C LEU A 12 -8.84 3.36 -7.49
N VAL A 13 -8.34 4.27 -8.33
CA VAL A 13 -6.96 4.24 -8.81
C VAL A 13 -6.17 5.41 -8.24
N VAL A 14 -4.96 5.15 -7.80
CA VAL A 14 -4.02 6.16 -7.29
C VAL A 14 -2.64 5.97 -7.92
N ASP A 15 -2.02 7.07 -8.31
CA ASP A 15 -0.64 7.10 -8.75
C ASP A 15 0.28 7.30 -7.54
N ALA A 16 1.25 6.42 -7.38
CA ALA A 16 2.22 6.47 -6.28
C ALA A 16 3.51 7.23 -6.65
N ASP A 17 3.61 7.79 -7.86
CA ASP A 17 4.79 8.54 -8.28
C ASP A 17 5.08 9.70 -7.32
N ASN A 18 6.33 9.78 -6.86
CA ASN A 18 6.81 10.80 -5.91
C ASN A 18 6.04 10.87 -4.58
N MET A 19 5.22 9.88 -4.24
CA MET A 19 4.45 9.87 -3.00
C MET A 19 5.23 9.25 -1.84
N ILE A 20 5.05 9.81 -0.63
CA ILE A 20 5.67 9.28 0.59
C ILE A 20 4.94 8.02 1.03
N VAL A 21 5.65 6.88 1.09
CA VAL A 21 5.12 5.55 1.44
C VAL A 21 4.21 5.58 2.67
N GLY A 22 4.65 6.23 3.77
CA GLY A 22 3.89 6.23 5.02
C GLY A 22 2.57 7.00 4.91
N ARG A 23 2.58 8.16 4.29
CA ARG A 23 1.37 9.00 4.09
C ARG A 23 0.39 8.32 3.15
N LEU A 24 0.87 7.83 2.02
CA LEU A 24 0.05 7.08 1.06
C LEU A 24 -0.55 5.83 1.71
N ALA A 25 0.23 5.04 2.44
CA ALA A 25 -0.24 3.84 3.12
C ALA A 25 -1.35 4.12 4.15
N THR A 26 -1.29 5.25 4.87
CA THR A 26 -2.33 5.66 5.81
C THR A 26 -3.65 5.94 5.10
N LYS A 27 -3.61 6.66 3.98
CA LYS A 27 -4.80 6.97 3.17
C LYS A 27 -5.40 5.71 2.55
N ILE A 28 -4.57 4.85 1.97
CA ILE A 28 -4.99 3.54 1.44
C ILE A 28 -5.65 2.71 2.54
N ALA A 29 -5.05 2.61 3.72
CA ALA A 29 -5.62 1.85 4.83
C ALA A 29 -6.99 2.41 5.28
N THR A 30 -7.17 3.74 5.28
CA THR A 30 -8.45 4.40 5.59
C THR A 30 -9.54 3.99 4.60
N VAL A 31 -9.21 3.95 3.30
CA VAL A 31 -10.14 3.55 2.23
C VAL A 31 -10.46 2.06 2.30
N LEU A 32 -9.45 1.21 2.47
CA LEU A 32 -9.64 -0.24 2.60
C LEU A 32 -10.49 -0.64 3.81
N MET A 33 -10.41 0.12 4.91
CA MET A 33 -11.28 -0.05 6.07
C MET A 33 -12.68 0.52 5.88
N GLY A 34 -12.88 1.40 4.89
CA GLY A 34 -14.15 2.09 4.66
C GLY A 34 -14.40 3.29 5.58
N LYS A 35 -13.38 3.78 6.29
CA LYS A 35 -13.52 4.91 7.24
C LYS A 35 -13.84 6.26 6.58
N HIS A 36 -13.69 6.37 5.26
CA HIS A 36 -14.07 7.54 4.47
C HIS A 36 -15.57 7.61 4.19
N LYS A 37 -16.29 6.49 4.40
CA LYS A 37 -17.74 6.41 4.17
C LYS A 37 -18.54 6.64 5.45
N PRO A 38 -19.68 7.35 5.38
CA PRO A 38 -20.57 7.52 6.54
C PRO A 38 -21.21 6.22 7.02
N THR A 39 -21.26 5.21 6.15
CA THR A 39 -21.79 3.86 6.43
C THR A 39 -20.80 2.93 7.12
N TYR A 40 -19.62 3.44 7.52
CA TYR A 40 -18.59 2.63 8.16
C TYR A 40 -19.14 1.80 9.33
N THR A 41 -18.86 0.51 9.31
CA THR A 41 -19.25 -0.44 10.37
C THR A 41 -18.08 -1.36 10.68
N ALA A 42 -17.60 -1.38 11.92
CA ALA A 42 -16.34 -2.02 12.29
C ALA A 42 -16.28 -3.54 12.07
N HIS A 43 -17.41 -4.23 12.09
CA HIS A 43 -17.49 -5.68 11.90
C HIS A 43 -17.87 -6.11 10.47
N VAL A 44 -18.13 -5.16 9.58
CA VAL A 44 -18.46 -5.40 8.17
C VAL A 44 -17.37 -4.79 7.29
N ASP A 45 -17.01 -5.48 6.21
CA ASP A 45 -16.06 -4.96 5.23
C ASP A 45 -16.76 -3.97 4.29
N THR A 46 -16.73 -2.68 4.67
CA THR A 46 -17.34 -1.57 3.93
C THR A 46 -16.35 -0.84 3.01
N GLY A 47 -15.09 -1.25 2.99
CA GLY A 47 -14.03 -0.61 2.23
C GLY A 47 -14.10 -0.84 0.73
N ASP A 48 -13.36 -0.01 -0.01
CA ASP A 48 -13.28 -0.02 -1.45
C ASP A 48 -12.04 -0.77 -1.96
N TYR A 49 -12.05 -1.12 -3.25
CA TYR A 49 -10.88 -1.64 -3.93
C TYR A 49 -9.93 -0.50 -4.29
N VAL A 50 -8.64 -0.71 -4.08
CA VAL A 50 -7.61 0.28 -4.39
C VAL A 50 -6.60 -0.32 -5.34
N VAL A 51 -6.43 0.32 -6.49
CA VAL A 51 -5.41 0.02 -7.48
C VAL A 51 -4.33 1.09 -7.38
N VAL A 52 -3.10 0.70 -7.14
CA VAL A 52 -1.96 1.61 -7.06
C VAL A 52 -1.03 1.33 -8.22
N VAL A 53 -0.70 2.36 -8.98
CA VAL A 53 0.25 2.30 -10.08
C VAL A 53 1.56 3.01 -9.71
N ASN A 54 2.62 2.78 -10.47
CA ASN A 54 3.96 3.34 -10.24
C ASN A 54 4.54 3.08 -8.84
N CYS A 55 4.29 1.90 -8.26
CA CYS A 55 4.80 1.54 -6.93
C CYS A 55 6.33 1.50 -6.82
N ASP A 56 7.05 1.48 -7.93
CA ASP A 56 8.51 1.55 -8.01
C ASP A 56 9.07 2.95 -7.73
N LYS A 57 8.25 3.99 -7.91
CA LYS A 57 8.64 5.41 -7.76
C LYS A 57 8.23 6.03 -6.42
N VAL A 58 7.81 5.22 -5.46
CA VAL A 58 7.49 5.70 -4.11
C VAL A 58 8.75 6.18 -3.39
N LYS A 59 8.62 7.17 -2.51
CA LYS A 59 9.74 7.70 -1.72
C LYS A 59 9.54 7.58 -0.21
N PHE A 60 10.65 7.60 0.49
CA PHE A 60 10.67 7.84 1.94
C PHE A 60 11.05 9.30 2.21
N THR A 61 10.65 9.81 3.37
CA THR A 61 11.09 11.14 3.83
C THR A 61 12.60 11.17 4.07
N GLY A 62 13.22 12.31 3.87
CA GLY A 62 14.64 12.54 4.12
C GLY A 62 15.34 13.23 2.94
N LYS A 63 16.65 13.44 3.07
CA LYS A 63 17.46 14.02 2.00
C LYS A 63 17.55 13.03 0.84
N GLU A 64 17.23 13.52 -0.35
CA GLU A 64 17.40 12.74 -1.58
C GLU A 64 18.87 12.57 -1.91
N LEU A 65 19.23 11.38 -2.34
CA LEU A 65 20.56 10.98 -2.75
C LEU A 65 20.50 10.50 -4.20
N ALA A 66 21.60 10.73 -4.93
CA ALA A 66 21.70 10.18 -6.28
C ALA A 66 21.75 8.64 -6.22
N HIS A 67 20.93 7.98 -7.05
CA HIS A 67 20.88 6.53 -7.18
C HIS A 67 20.53 6.14 -8.61
N ASP A 68 21.20 5.14 -9.18
CA ASP A 68 21.08 4.81 -10.59
C ASP A 68 19.72 4.21 -10.98
N SER A 69 19.08 3.48 -10.07
CA SER A 69 17.85 2.74 -10.34
C SER A 69 16.57 3.33 -9.72
N HIS A 70 16.68 4.35 -8.85
CA HIS A 70 15.52 4.90 -8.17
C HIS A 70 15.53 6.45 -8.17
N PRO A 71 14.51 7.11 -8.78
CA PRO A 71 14.52 8.57 -8.96
C PRO A 71 14.44 9.36 -7.64
N TYR A 72 13.79 8.81 -6.62
CA TYR A 72 13.56 9.47 -5.33
C TYR A 72 14.26 8.74 -4.17
N PHE A 73 15.51 8.35 -4.39
CA PHE A 73 16.26 7.60 -3.40
C PHE A 73 16.63 8.46 -2.20
N SER A 74 16.47 7.93 -1.00
CA SER A 74 16.81 8.64 0.24
C SER A 74 17.61 7.74 1.18
N ARG A 75 18.43 8.35 2.06
CA ARG A 75 19.20 7.64 3.08
C ARG A 75 18.33 6.69 3.92
N LYS A 76 17.08 7.07 4.16
CA LYS A 76 16.13 6.24 4.90
C LYS A 76 15.78 4.92 4.19
N MET A 77 15.92 4.84 2.86
CA MET A 77 15.77 3.59 2.11
C MET A 77 16.90 2.60 2.41
N GLN A 78 18.12 3.08 2.62
CA GLN A 78 19.26 2.25 3.04
C GLN A 78 19.09 1.74 4.47
N GLU A 79 18.64 2.61 5.38
CA GLU A 79 18.52 2.30 6.81
C GLU A 79 17.29 1.46 7.14
N LYS A 80 16.20 1.60 6.37
CA LYS A 80 14.93 0.90 6.62
C LYS A 80 15.07 -0.58 6.35
N SER A 81 15.03 -1.39 7.41
CA SER A 81 15.12 -2.85 7.31
C SER A 81 13.79 -3.55 7.57
N TYR A 82 13.60 -4.68 6.89
CA TYR A 82 12.48 -5.61 7.04
C TYR A 82 13.01 -6.92 7.59
N ALA A 83 12.76 -7.18 8.86
CA ALA A 83 13.19 -8.39 9.53
C ALA A 83 12.22 -9.55 9.21
N LYS A 84 12.77 -10.71 8.89
CA LYS A 84 12.05 -11.99 8.78
C LYS A 84 12.79 -13.03 9.60
N TYR A 85 12.07 -13.70 10.49
CA TYR A 85 12.59 -14.76 11.34
C TYR A 85 11.99 -16.11 10.95
N SER A 86 12.85 -17.11 10.77
CA SER A 86 12.43 -18.45 10.36
C SER A 86 12.01 -19.36 11.53
N GLY A 87 12.30 -18.95 12.77
CA GLY A 87 12.06 -19.76 13.98
C GLY A 87 13.25 -20.64 14.41
N TYR A 88 14.32 -20.68 13.62
CA TYR A 88 15.54 -21.45 13.94
C TYR A 88 16.65 -20.55 14.48
N PRO A 89 17.63 -21.08 15.24
CA PRO A 89 18.85 -20.36 15.62
C PRO A 89 19.51 -19.76 14.38
N SER A 90 19.98 -18.49 14.48
CA SER A 90 20.55 -17.72 13.36
C SER A 90 19.60 -17.44 12.18
N GLY A 91 18.31 -17.73 12.32
CA GLY A 91 17.29 -17.58 11.26
C GLY A 91 16.76 -16.16 11.07
N LEU A 92 17.29 -15.14 11.78
CA LEU A 92 16.92 -13.75 11.58
C LEU A 92 17.59 -13.20 10.32
N LYS A 93 16.78 -12.82 9.34
CA LYS A 93 17.25 -12.18 8.09
C LYS A 93 16.67 -10.77 8.01
N ASN A 94 17.54 -9.80 7.74
CA ASN A 94 17.16 -8.42 7.49
C ASN A 94 17.39 -8.08 6.00
N VAL A 95 16.38 -7.48 5.37
CA VAL A 95 16.46 -6.99 4.00
C VAL A 95 16.15 -5.50 4.03
N THR A 96 16.98 -4.66 3.42
CA THR A 96 16.74 -3.21 3.37
C THR A 96 15.68 -2.86 2.32
N ALA A 97 15.11 -1.65 2.41
CA ALA A 97 14.17 -1.17 1.40
C ALA A 97 14.86 -1.06 0.03
N GLU A 98 16.10 -0.58 -0.01
CA GLU A 98 16.96 -0.52 -1.18
C GLU A 98 17.07 -1.91 -1.86
N GLN A 99 17.48 -2.94 -1.12
CA GLN A 99 17.59 -4.31 -1.65
C GLN A 99 16.24 -4.85 -2.17
N LYS A 100 15.11 -4.44 -1.59
CA LYS A 100 13.79 -4.82 -2.11
C LYS A 100 13.49 -4.14 -3.43
N LEU A 101 13.84 -2.87 -3.57
CA LEU A 101 13.66 -2.12 -4.82
C LEU A 101 14.52 -2.70 -5.95
N GLU A 102 15.81 -2.96 -5.69
CA GLU A 102 16.73 -3.60 -6.64
C GLU A 102 16.24 -4.98 -7.12
N ARG A 103 15.59 -5.74 -6.25
CA ARG A 103 14.99 -7.05 -6.58
C ARG A 103 13.65 -6.96 -7.31
N GLY A 104 13.20 -5.76 -7.70
CA GLY A 104 11.88 -5.57 -8.32
C GLY A 104 10.70 -5.82 -7.37
N GLN A 105 10.93 -5.80 -6.05
CA GLN A 105 9.90 -6.04 -5.03
C GLN A 105 9.33 -4.74 -4.46
N ALA A 106 9.28 -3.67 -5.25
CA ALA A 106 8.79 -2.37 -4.84
C ALA A 106 7.35 -2.42 -4.27
N THR A 107 6.49 -3.22 -4.90
CA THR A 107 5.11 -3.45 -4.44
C THR A 107 5.05 -3.99 -3.02
N GLN A 108 6.03 -4.80 -2.58
CA GLN A 108 6.08 -5.33 -1.21
C GLN A 108 6.33 -4.25 -0.17
N VAL A 109 7.08 -3.20 -0.52
CA VAL A 109 7.37 -2.08 0.40
C VAL A 109 6.06 -1.40 0.81
N LEU A 110 5.22 -1.05 -0.16
CA LEU A 110 3.92 -0.42 0.10
C LEU A 110 2.93 -1.40 0.73
N SER A 111 2.85 -2.64 0.24
CA SER A 111 2.00 -3.70 0.80
C SER A 111 2.27 -3.95 2.29
N GLU A 112 3.55 -4.03 2.67
CA GLU A 112 3.96 -4.20 4.08
C GLU A 112 3.55 -3.00 4.96
N ALA A 113 3.67 -1.78 4.43
CA ALA A 113 3.26 -0.57 5.13
C ALA A 113 1.75 -0.57 5.40
N VAL A 114 0.94 -0.84 4.35
CA VAL A 114 -0.53 -0.92 4.46
C VAL A 114 -0.95 -2.07 5.38
N ARG A 115 -0.36 -3.26 5.22
CA ARG A 115 -0.67 -4.44 6.05
C ARG A 115 -0.48 -4.17 7.54
N ARG A 116 0.54 -3.40 7.90
CA ARG A 116 0.81 -3.05 9.32
C ARG A 116 -0.16 -2.01 9.87
N MET A 117 -0.84 -1.25 9.01
CA MET A 117 -1.85 -0.25 9.39
C MET A 117 -3.28 -0.83 9.45
N LEU A 118 -3.51 -2.00 8.84
CA LEU A 118 -4.78 -2.70 8.90
C LEU A 118 -4.94 -3.53 10.19
N PRO A 119 -6.18 -3.83 10.63
CA PRO A 119 -6.46 -4.71 11.76
C PRO A 119 -5.83 -6.10 11.57
N LYS A 120 -5.27 -6.68 12.65
CA LYS A 120 -4.60 -7.98 12.63
C LYS A 120 -5.58 -9.15 12.84
N ASN A 121 -6.69 -9.16 12.11
CA ASN A 121 -7.75 -10.16 12.21
C ASN A 121 -8.14 -10.74 10.84
N LYS A 122 -9.15 -11.61 10.80
CA LYS A 122 -9.67 -12.20 9.55
C LYS A 122 -10.18 -11.12 8.59
N LEU A 123 -10.88 -10.12 9.12
CA LEU A 123 -11.43 -9.00 8.34
C LEU A 123 -10.30 -8.15 7.71
N GLY A 124 -9.25 -7.83 8.46
CA GLY A 124 -8.09 -7.10 7.92
C GLY A 124 -7.37 -7.84 6.80
N ARG A 125 -7.34 -9.18 6.84
CA ARG A 125 -6.81 -9.99 5.72
C ARG A 125 -7.69 -9.94 4.47
N GLN A 126 -9.03 -9.84 4.64
CA GLN A 126 -9.95 -9.64 3.52
C GLN A 126 -9.79 -8.24 2.92
N MET A 127 -9.69 -7.20 3.76
CA MET A 127 -9.42 -5.82 3.32
C MET A 127 -8.12 -5.74 2.50
N LEU A 128 -7.06 -6.41 2.95
CA LEU A 128 -5.77 -6.41 2.23
C LEU A 128 -5.87 -7.04 0.83
N LYS A 129 -6.76 -8.00 0.60
CA LYS A 129 -6.98 -8.59 -0.74
C LYS A 129 -7.56 -7.61 -1.76
N LYS A 130 -8.21 -6.54 -1.30
CA LYS A 130 -8.74 -5.46 -2.14
C LYS A 130 -7.65 -4.50 -2.63
N LEU A 131 -6.44 -4.58 -2.09
CA LEU A 131 -5.30 -3.79 -2.55
C LEU A 131 -4.62 -4.47 -3.72
N LYS A 132 -4.53 -3.76 -4.85
CA LYS A 132 -3.85 -4.18 -6.07
C LYS A 132 -2.69 -3.22 -6.34
N LEU A 133 -1.48 -3.74 -6.48
CA LEU A 133 -0.25 -2.95 -6.59
C LEU A 133 0.46 -3.31 -7.89
N TYR A 134 0.79 -2.28 -8.67
CA TYR A 134 1.51 -2.39 -9.94
C TYR A 134 2.78 -1.54 -9.92
N SER A 135 3.88 -2.11 -10.38
CA SER A 135 5.16 -1.38 -10.48
C SER A 135 5.14 -0.33 -11.58
N GLY A 136 4.47 -0.64 -12.71
CA GLY A 136 4.37 0.26 -13.85
C GLY A 136 3.14 1.16 -13.83
N PRO A 137 2.97 1.98 -14.89
CA PRO A 137 1.83 2.90 -15.03
C PRO A 137 0.53 2.21 -15.46
N THR A 138 0.60 0.96 -15.94
CA THR A 138 -0.55 0.22 -16.46
C THR A 138 -1.06 -0.79 -15.43
N HIS A 139 -2.38 -1.06 -15.47
CA HIS A 139 -3.04 -2.05 -14.62
C HIS A 139 -4.06 -2.87 -15.41
N ASP A 140 -4.39 -4.07 -14.95
CA ASP A 140 -5.29 -5.03 -15.63
C ASP A 140 -6.79 -4.83 -15.30
N HIS A 141 -7.12 -3.80 -14.49
CA HIS A 141 -8.48 -3.57 -13.97
C HIS A 141 -9.29 -2.54 -14.77
N GLN A 142 -9.09 -2.45 -16.10
CA GLN A 142 -9.83 -1.51 -16.94
C GLN A 142 -11.34 -1.85 -17.02
N ALA A 143 -11.67 -3.14 -17.03
CA ALA A 143 -13.07 -3.59 -17.07
C ALA A 143 -13.90 -3.17 -15.86
N GLN A 144 -13.26 -2.91 -14.70
CA GLN A 144 -13.90 -2.44 -13.48
C GLN A 144 -14.10 -0.91 -13.46
N GLN A 145 -13.62 -0.19 -14.48
CA GLN A 145 -13.71 1.27 -14.61
C GLN A 145 -13.35 2.00 -13.31
N PRO A 146 -12.10 1.85 -12.80
CA PRO A 146 -11.70 2.46 -11.56
C PRO A 146 -11.79 3.98 -11.65
N GLN A 147 -12.38 4.60 -10.63
CA GLN A 147 -12.48 6.04 -10.49
C GLN A 147 -11.15 6.62 -10.01
N GLU A 148 -10.88 7.86 -10.37
CA GLU A 148 -9.72 8.58 -9.86
C GLU A 148 -9.81 8.78 -8.35
N TRP A 149 -8.64 8.81 -7.71
CA TRP A 149 -8.51 9.03 -6.28
C TRP A 149 -9.07 10.39 -5.89
N PRO A 150 -10.03 10.48 -4.94
CA PRO A 150 -10.57 11.77 -4.52
C PRO A 150 -9.50 12.70 -3.93
N GLU A 151 -9.53 13.98 -4.28
CA GLU A 151 -8.53 14.96 -3.84
C GLU A 151 -8.39 15.03 -2.31
N TYR A 152 -9.47 14.92 -1.56
CA TYR A 152 -9.44 14.95 -0.08
C TYR A 152 -8.74 13.74 0.55
N LEU A 153 -8.46 12.70 -0.23
CA LEU A 153 -7.69 11.52 0.18
C LEU A 153 -6.23 11.57 -0.26
N LEU A 154 -5.83 12.58 -1.04
CA LEU A 154 -4.42 12.76 -1.39
C LEU A 154 -3.57 12.97 -0.12
N PRO A 155 -2.35 12.39 -0.07
CA PRO A 155 -1.48 12.44 1.11
C PRO A 155 -0.82 13.77 1.35
#